data_9891b5253f4567ab08a53c63808a626b
#
_entry.id   9891b5253f4567ab08a53c63808a626b
#
_cell.length_a   1.000
_cell.length_b   1.000
_cell.length_c   1.000
_cell.angle_alpha   90.00
_cell.angle_beta   90.00
_cell.angle_gamma   90.00
#
_symmetry.space_group_name_H-M   'P 1'
#
loop_
_entity.id
_entity.type
_entity.pdbx_description
1 polymer ?
#
loop_
_entity_poly.entity_id
_entity_poly.type
_entity_poly.pdbx_seq_one_letter_code
_entity_poly.pdbx_strand_id
1 'polypeptide(L)'
;MSRVALLKGGRSLERQISLRSGAQVQDSLERLGHEVTAIDVGPDLVDRLEAARADVAFVALHGRGGEDGTVQELLDVLGLPYTGSGPAACIRCMDKVIAKHALRDAGIPTPDFYAFSEAAFNDLGAARALPAIEARLEFPIVVKPAAGGSALGIKFAASAADVPGALVAAFSYDTKVILERHVAGRDLAVSVLGPAGTPRALPVVEAIPRDEDFYDFEARYEIGRTTFRCPAELGEEVTARAHELALGAYRELGCYGFARVDLMLEAATGELYVLEVNAIPGLTETSLLPQAADAAGIDFDALVAEILELALARETSTAAG
;
A
#
# COMPACT_ATOMS: atom_id res chain seq x y z
N MET A 1 -14.96 -11.81 22.52
CA MET A 1 -15.53 -10.43 22.62
C MET A 1 -14.45 -9.53 23.16
N SER A 2 -14.08 -8.50 22.42
CA SER A 2 -13.02 -7.53 22.76
C SER A 2 -13.54 -6.11 22.58
N ARG A 3 -12.95 -5.14 23.28
CA ARG A 3 -13.20 -3.72 23.07
C ARG A 3 -12.20 -3.24 22.01
N VAL A 4 -12.72 -2.80 20.88
CA VAL A 4 -11.92 -2.42 19.72
C VAL A 4 -11.98 -0.91 19.51
N ALA A 5 -10.82 -0.23 19.53
CA ALA A 5 -10.72 1.14 19.04
C ALA A 5 -10.52 1.12 17.53
N LEU A 6 -11.54 1.50 16.77
CA LEU A 6 -11.46 1.57 15.32
C LEU A 6 -10.98 2.95 14.88
N LEU A 7 -9.74 3.02 14.38
CA LEU A 7 -9.10 4.25 13.91
C LEU A 7 -9.42 4.48 12.43
N LYS A 8 -10.10 5.58 12.13
CA LYS A 8 -10.52 5.96 10.75
C LYS A 8 -10.43 7.47 10.54
N GLY A 9 -10.59 7.92 9.31
CA GLY A 9 -10.59 9.34 8.94
C GLY A 9 -9.19 9.93 8.84
N GLY A 10 -8.79 10.73 9.80
CA GLY A 10 -7.49 11.42 9.80
C GLY A 10 -7.46 12.62 8.84
N ARG A 11 -6.24 13.12 8.52
CA ARG A 11 -6.02 14.35 7.75
C ARG A 11 -5.43 14.12 6.36
N SER A 12 -5.20 12.86 5.96
CA SER A 12 -4.63 12.55 4.65
C SER A 12 -5.59 12.89 3.49
N LEU A 13 -5.07 12.94 2.29
CA LEU A 13 -5.87 13.08 1.07
C LEU A 13 -6.80 11.88 0.85
N GLU A 14 -6.51 10.75 1.51
CA GLU A 14 -7.26 9.49 1.44
C GLU A 14 -8.32 9.35 2.56
N ARG A 15 -8.60 10.46 3.29
CA ARG A 15 -9.58 10.48 4.38
C ARG A 15 -10.92 9.83 4.04
N GLN A 16 -11.46 10.10 2.85
CA GLN A 16 -12.77 9.57 2.46
C GLN A 16 -12.74 8.04 2.30
N ILE A 17 -11.64 7.49 1.81
CA ILE A 17 -11.43 6.05 1.68
C ILE A 17 -11.32 5.42 3.07
N SER A 18 -10.57 6.08 3.97
CA SER A 18 -10.45 5.65 5.36
C SER A 18 -11.81 5.61 6.09
N LEU A 19 -12.64 6.62 5.90
CA LEU A 19 -13.98 6.66 6.49
C LEU A 19 -14.88 5.53 5.94
N ARG A 20 -14.79 5.23 4.64
CA ARG A 20 -15.55 4.14 4.01
C ARG A 20 -15.07 2.77 4.48
N SER A 21 -13.75 2.52 4.46
CA SER A 21 -13.15 1.30 5.01
C SER A 21 -13.54 1.10 6.48
N GLY A 22 -13.42 2.18 7.27
CA GLY A 22 -13.76 2.15 8.69
C GLY A 22 -15.25 1.87 8.94
N ALA A 23 -16.15 2.38 8.11
CA ALA A 23 -17.58 2.07 8.27
C ALA A 23 -17.87 0.58 8.08
N GLN A 24 -17.31 -0.04 7.03
CA GLN A 24 -17.49 -1.48 6.76
C GLN A 24 -16.88 -2.36 7.85
N VAL A 25 -15.67 -1.99 8.31
CA VAL A 25 -15.00 -2.70 9.41
C VAL A 25 -15.81 -2.57 10.70
N GLN A 26 -16.39 -1.40 10.99
CA GLN A 26 -17.24 -1.20 12.16
C GLN A 26 -18.44 -2.13 12.13
N ASP A 27 -19.20 -2.13 11.02
CA ASP A 27 -20.38 -2.99 10.86
C ASP A 27 -20.02 -4.47 10.99
N SER A 28 -18.87 -4.89 10.47
CA SER A 28 -18.36 -6.26 10.58
C SER A 28 -18.01 -6.63 12.02
N LEU A 29 -17.23 -5.80 12.72
CA LEU A 29 -16.84 -6.04 14.12
C LEU A 29 -18.05 -6.09 15.05
N GLU A 30 -19.06 -5.26 14.83
CA GLU A 30 -20.32 -5.27 15.59
C GLU A 30 -21.11 -6.56 15.33
N ARG A 31 -21.19 -7.04 14.05
CA ARG A 31 -21.80 -8.34 13.72
C ARG A 31 -21.07 -9.52 14.39
N LEU A 32 -19.74 -9.43 14.50
CA LEU A 32 -18.89 -10.40 15.19
C LEU A 32 -19.01 -10.35 16.73
N GLY A 33 -19.78 -9.39 17.27
CA GLY A 33 -20.06 -9.27 18.71
C GLY A 33 -18.96 -8.54 19.48
N HIS A 34 -18.13 -7.72 18.84
CA HIS A 34 -17.16 -6.86 19.52
C HIS A 34 -17.80 -5.54 19.94
N GLU A 35 -17.27 -4.93 21.02
CA GLU A 35 -17.60 -3.56 21.42
C GLU A 35 -16.69 -2.58 20.67
N VAL A 36 -17.26 -1.75 19.78
CA VAL A 36 -16.49 -0.90 18.88
C VAL A 36 -16.61 0.57 19.28
N THR A 37 -15.45 1.20 19.53
CA THR A 37 -15.35 2.66 19.67
C THR A 37 -14.69 3.22 18.41
N ALA A 38 -15.50 3.81 17.51
CA ALA A 38 -14.98 4.43 16.30
C ALA A 38 -14.37 5.81 16.59
N ILE A 39 -13.11 5.99 16.22
CA ILE A 39 -12.32 7.19 16.45
C ILE A 39 -11.92 7.80 15.11
N ASP A 40 -12.48 8.97 14.80
CA ASP A 40 -11.93 9.83 13.73
C ASP A 40 -10.65 10.48 14.27
N VAL A 41 -9.50 10.13 13.67
CA VAL A 41 -8.18 10.45 14.20
C VAL A 41 -7.89 11.95 14.10
N GLY A 42 -7.62 12.54 15.28
CA GLY A 42 -7.34 13.95 15.45
C GLY A 42 -6.34 14.21 16.59
N PRO A 43 -6.17 15.48 16.98
CA PRO A 43 -5.24 15.87 18.06
C PRO A 43 -5.57 15.28 19.43
N ASP A 44 -6.79 14.82 19.62
CA ASP A 44 -7.34 14.22 20.85
C ASP A 44 -7.26 12.68 20.84
N LEU A 45 -6.48 12.08 19.93
CA LEU A 45 -6.43 10.63 19.75
C LEU A 45 -6.07 9.89 21.04
N VAL A 46 -5.05 10.36 21.76
CA VAL A 46 -4.59 9.70 23.00
C VAL A 46 -5.69 9.70 24.06
N ASP A 47 -6.31 10.86 24.32
CA ASP A 47 -7.40 10.98 25.29
C ASP A 47 -8.57 10.05 24.95
N ARG A 48 -8.88 9.93 23.65
CA ARG A 48 -9.97 9.05 23.17
C ARG A 48 -9.62 7.58 23.30
N LEU A 49 -8.36 7.18 23.04
CA LEU A 49 -7.89 5.81 23.23
C LEU A 49 -7.93 5.43 24.73
N GLU A 50 -7.49 6.30 25.62
CA GLU A 50 -7.56 6.09 27.07
C GLU A 50 -9.02 5.96 27.53
N ALA A 51 -9.91 6.84 27.06
CA ALA A 51 -11.34 6.79 27.40
C ALA A 51 -12.02 5.51 26.88
N ALA A 52 -11.64 5.03 25.71
CA ALA A 52 -12.19 3.81 25.11
C ALA A 52 -11.78 2.55 25.88
N ARG A 53 -10.69 2.56 26.63
CA ARG A 53 -10.14 1.38 27.34
C ARG A 53 -10.08 0.16 26.42
N ALA A 54 -9.67 0.37 25.19
CA ALA A 54 -9.65 -0.66 24.16
C ALA A 54 -8.62 -1.75 24.48
N ASP A 55 -8.95 -2.98 24.11
CA ASP A 55 -8.04 -4.14 24.21
C ASP A 55 -7.11 -4.20 22.98
N VAL A 56 -7.56 -3.61 21.86
CA VAL A 56 -6.85 -3.58 20.57
C VAL A 56 -7.31 -2.40 19.71
N ALA A 57 -6.42 -1.84 18.89
CA ALA A 57 -6.78 -0.88 17.87
C ALA A 57 -6.90 -1.54 16.49
N PHE A 58 -8.01 -1.32 15.79
CA PHE A 58 -8.14 -1.66 14.38
C PHE A 58 -7.80 -0.42 13.54
N VAL A 59 -6.71 -0.48 12.77
CA VAL A 59 -6.24 0.65 11.96
C VAL A 59 -6.84 0.56 10.56
N ALA A 60 -7.81 1.43 10.28
CA ALA A 60 -8.43 1.61 8.95
C ALA A 60 -8.09 3.00 8.37
N LEU A 61 -6.92 3.52 8.74
CA LEU A 61 -6.37 4.76 8.20
C LEU A 61 -5.65 4.53 6.88
N HIS A 62 -5.67 5.52 6.00
CA HIS A 62 -4.94 5.47 4.72
C HIS A 62 -4.11 6.74 4.51
N GLY A 63 -2.97 6.58 3.82
CA GLY A 63 -2.03 7.64 3.54
C GLY A 63 -1.23 8.10 4.75
N ARG A 64 -0.74 9.33 4.70
CA ARG A 64 0.11 9.92 5.76
C ARG A 64 -0.61 9.95 7.10
N GLY A 65 0.12 9.60 8.16
CA GLY A 65 -0.38 9.48 9.52
C GLY A 65 -1.02 8.13 9.83
N GLY A 66 -1.37 7.32 8.82
CA GLY A 66 -1.95 6.00 8.98
C GLY A 66 -1.04 4.88 8.50
N GLU A 67 -0.40 5.05 7.33
CA GLU A 67 0.42 4.03 6.67
C GLU A 67 1.92 4.29 6.76
N ASP A 68 2.34 5.39 7.37
CA ASP A 68 3.73 5.85 7.43
C ASP A 68 4.45 5.54 8.76
N GLY A 69 3.82 4.75 9.63
CA GLY A 69 4.38 4.38 10.93
C GLY A 69 3.98 5.31 12.08
N THR A 70 3.44 6.50 11.79
CA THR A 70 3.14 7.53 12.81
C THR A 70 2.15 7.03 13.86
N VAL A 71 1.01 6.51 13.47
CA VAL A 71 0.00 6.00 14.41
C VAL A 71 0.48 4.72 15.09
N GLN A 72 1.24 3.88 14.39
CA GLN A 72 1.79 2.64 14.92
C GLN A 72 2.79 2.90 16.06
N GLU A 73 3.71 3.88 15.89
CA GLU A 73 4.62 4.32 16.97
C GLU A 73 3.86 4.82 18.20
N LEU A 74 2.79 5.58 17.97
CA LEU A 74 1.97 6.07 19.08
C LEU A 74 1.29 4.91 19.83
N LEU A 75 0.77 3.92 19.11
CA LEU A 75 0.13 2.74 19.71
C LEU A 75 1.16 1.86 20.44
N ASP A 76 2.39 1.73 19.91
CA ASP A 76 3.49 1.04 20.60
C ASP A 76 3.86 1.73 21.92
N VAL A 77 3.94 3.07 21.95
CA VAL A 77 4.19 3.85 23.17
C VAL A 77 3.08 3.67 24.21
N LEU A 78 1.82 3.55 23.75
CA LEU A 78 0.67 3.33 24.63
C LEU A 78 0.53 1.86 25.06
N GLY A 79 1.33 0.95 24.50
CA GLY A 79 1.23 -0.49 24.77
C GLY A 79 -0.07 -1.12 24.29
N LEU A 80 -0.75 -0.49 23.30
CA LEU A 80 -2.00 -0.96 22.73
C LEU A 80 -1.75 -1.80 21.47
N PRO A 81 -2.07 -3.10 21.46
CA PRO A 81 -1.99 -3.93 20.26
C PRO A 81 -2.80 -3.34 19.11
N TYR A 82 -2.35 -3.54 17.87
CA TYR A 82 -3.03 -3.02 16.69
C TYR A 82 -2.91 -3.93 15.47
N THR A 83 -3.83 -3.76 14.54
CA THR A 83 -3.86 -4.52 13.29
C THR A 83 -2.81 -4.04 12.30
N GLY A 84 -2.22 -4.99 11.55
CA GLY A 84 -1.30 -4.71 10.46
C GLY A 84 0.16 -4.56 10.89
N SER A 85 0.94 -3.99 10.01
CA SER A 85 2.40 -3.88 10.12
C SER A 85 2.85 -2.87 11.17
N GLY A 86 4.03 -3.08 11.76
CA GLY A 86 4.63 -2.14 12.69
C GLY A 86 5.27 -0.92 12.00
N PRO A 87 5.76 0.05 12.79
CA PRO A 87 6.25 1.33 12.27
C PRO A 87 7.33 1.17 11.20
N ALA A 88 8.34 0.36 11.45
CA ALA A 88 9.45 0.17 10.53
C ALA A 88 9.02 -0.39 9.16
N ALA A 89 8.06 -1.31 9.14
CA ALA A 89 7.51 -1.84 7.90
C ALA A 89 6.65 -0.80 7.18
N CYS A 90 5.80 -0.07 7.91
CA CYS A 90 4.99 1.01 7.36
C CYS A 90 5.88 2.10 6.70
N ILE A 91 6.95 2.53 7.36
CA ILE A 91 7.92 3.48 6.81
C ILE A 91 8.54 2.95 5.52
N ARG A 92 9.00 1.68 5.50
CA ARG A 92 9.59 1.06 4.31
C ARG A 92 8.61 0.96 3.15
N CYS A 93 7.37 0.57 3.41
CA CYS A 93 6.33 0.44 2.39
C CYS A 93 5.90 1.81 1.84
N MET A 94 5.79 2.83 2.70
CA MET A 94 5.36 4.17 2.31
C MET A 94 6.39 4.89 1.42
N ASP A 95 7.69 4.77 1.70
CA ASP A 95 8.76 5.34 0.87
C ASP A 95 9.17 4.36 -0.23
N LYS A 96 8.66 4.61 -1.45
CA LYS A 96 8.93 3.76 -2.63
C LYS A 96 10.43 3.63 -2.94
N VAL A 97 11.25 4.62 -2.59
CA VAL A 97 12.70 4.55 -2.81
C VAL A 97 13.32 3.52 -1.88
N ILE A 98 12.97 3.56 -0.59
CA ILE A 98 13.43 2.59 0.40
C ILE A 98 12.94 1.19 0.03
N ALA A 99 11.64 1.05 -0.27
CA ALA A 99 11.05 -0.23 -0.68
C ALA A 99 11.78 -0.83 -1.89
N LYS A 100 11.96 -0.05 -2.95
CA LYS A 100 12.58 -0.53 -4.20
C LYS A 100 14.05 -0.89 -4.05
N HIS A 101 14.80 -0.18 -3.20
CA HIS A 101 16.17 -0.58 -2.88
C HIS A 101 16.20 -1.90 -2.11
N ALA A 102 15.37 -2.06 -1.06
CA ALA A 102 15.28 -3.29 -0.31
C ALA A 102 14.88 -4.48 -1.20
N LEU A 103 13.86 -4.31 -2.05
CA LEU A 103 13.44 -5.34 -3.01
C LEU A 103 14.59 -5.73 -3.97
N ARG A 104 15.32 -4.75 -4.50
CA ARG A 104 16.47 -4.99 -5.40
C ARG A 104 17.59 -5.74 -4.69
N ASP A 105 17.91 -5.35 -3.46
CA ASP A 105 18.96 -6.00 -2.66
C ASP A 105 18.57 -7.45 -2.31
N ALA A 106 17.28 -7.74 -2.17
CA ALA A 106 16.74 -9.09 -1.97
C ALA A 106 16.58 -9.89 -3.28
N GLY A 107 16.94 -9.32 -4.44
CA GLY A 107 16.78 -9.97 -5.75
C GLY A 107 15.35 -10.06 -6.25
N ILE A 108 14.44 -9.26 -5.69
CA ILE A 108 13.05 -9.16 -6.13
C ILE A 108 12.96 -8.14 -7.28
N PRO A 109 12.48 -8.54 -8.47
CA PRO A 109 12.40 -7.66 -9.63
C PRO A 109 11.51 -6.45 -9.35
N THR A 110 12.04 -5.25 -9.61
CA THR A 110 11.33 -3.97 -9.60
C THR A 110 11.83 -3.14 -10.77
N PRO A 111 11.00 -2.31 -11.44
CA PRO A 111 11.45 -1.53 -12.57
C PRO A 111 12.64 -0.64 -12.22
N ASP A 112 13.55 -0.44 -13.15
CA ASP A 112 14.68 0.47 -12.97
C ASP A 112 14.20 1.88 -12.66
N PHE A 113 14.92 2.54 -11.75
CA PHE A 113 14.51 3.85 -11.26
C PHE A 113 15.69 4.69 -10.80
N TYR A 114 15.48 5.99 -10.77
CA TYR A 114 16.30 6.99 -10.12
C TYR A 114 15.44 7.88 -9.23
N ALA A 115 15.98 8.29 -8.08
CA ALA A 115 15.25 9.13 -7.14
C ALA A 115 16.02 10.39 -6.82
N PHE A 116 15.30 11.52 -6.73
CA PHE A 116 15.88 12.81 -6.43
C PHE A 116 14.99 13.58 -5.45
N SER A 117 15.63 14.31 -4.54
CA SER A 117 14.96 15.34 -3.76
C SER A 117 14.89 16.65 -4.56
N GLU A 118 13.96 17.50 -4.20
CA GLU A 118 13.88 18.86 -4.75
C GLU A 118 15.20 19.62 -4.58
N ALA A 119 15.87 19.46 -3.43
CA ALA A 119 17.19 20.03 -3.16
C ALA A 119 18.26 19.56 -4.16
N ALA A 120 18.20 18.32 -4.65
CA ALA A 120 19.14 17.85 -5.65
C ALA A 120 19.05 18.65 -6.96
N PHE A 121 17.85 19.06 -7.36
CA PHE A 121 17.67 19.92 -8.54
C PHE A 121 18.09 21.36 -8.29
N ASN A 122 17.75 21.92 -7.13
CA ASN A 122 18.01 23.32 -6.79
C ASN A 122 19.49 23.56 -6.45
N ASP A 123 20.11 22.67 -5.65
CA ASP A 123 21.41 22.94 -5.04
C ASP A 123 22.56 22.15 -5.69
N LEU A 124 22.28 20.98 -6.30
CA LEU A 124 23.29 20.10 -6.88
C LEU A 124 23.26 20.06 -8.42
N GLY A 125 22.31 20.74 -9.05
CA GLY A 125 22.18 20.79 -10.50
C GLY A 125 21.79 19.47 -11.14
N ALA A 126 20.99 18.63 -10.45
CA ALA A 126 20.56 17.32 -10.92
C ALA A 126 19.86 17.34 -12.28
N ALA A 127 19.29 18.48 -12.68
CA ALA A 127 18.73 18.66 -14.02
C ALA A 127 19.71 18.32 -15.15
N ARG A 128 21.02 18.50 -14.92
CA ARG A 128 22.06 18.14 -15.92
C ARG A 128 22.25 16.63 -16.08
N ALA A 129 21.76 15.82 -15.13
CA ALA A 129 21.81 14.37 -15.21
C ALA A 129 20.62 13.77 -15.97
N LEU A 130 19.54 14.54 -16.20
CA LEU A 130 18.33 14.04 -16.86
C LEU A 130 18.60 13.35 -18.20
N PRO A 131 19.42 13.87 -19.13
CA PRO A 131 19.68 13.16 -20.39
C PRO A 131 20.33 11.79 -20.21
N ALA A 132 21.15 11.59 -19.16
CA ALA A 132 21.77 10.30 -18.88
C ALA A 132 20.77 9.33 -18.24
N ILE A 133 19.80 9.83 -17.47
CA ILE A 133 18.71 9.05 -16.87
C ILE A 133 17.74 8.61 -17.97
N GLU A 134 17.33 9.53 -18.81
CA GLU A 134 16.46 9.29 -19.97
C GLU A 134 17.02 8.21 -20.89
N ALA A 135 18.33 8.27 -21.19
CA ALA A 135 19.01 7.26 -22.01
C ALA A 135 19.06 5.87 -21.36
N ARG A 136 18.92 5.77 -20.03
CA ARG A 136 18.96 4.48 -19.30
C ARG A 136 17.58 3.90 -19.04
N LEU A 137 16.59 4.75 -18.79
CA LEU A 137 15.23 4.31 -18.49
C LEU A 137 14.40 4.08 -19.75
N GLU A 138 14.79 4.74 -20.86
CA GLU A 138 14.02 4.81 -22.12
C GLU A 138 12.61 5.39 -21.93
N PHE A 139 12.06 5.98 -22.98
CA PHE A 139 10.71 6.54 -22.92
C PHE A 139 9.66 5.48 -23.28
N PRO A 140 8.45 5.54 -22.69
CA PRO A 140 8.01 6.52 -21.72
C PRO A 140 8.59 6.29 -20.31
N ILE A 141 8.75 7.38 -19.55
CA ILE A 141 9.20 7.35 -18.15
C ILE A 141 8.03 7.68 -17.23
N VAL A 142 7.89 6.94 -16.13
CA VAL A 142 6.94 7.26 -15.06
C VAL A 142 7.61 8.16 -14.05
N VAL A 143 7.02 9.31 -13.78
CA VAL A 143 7.46 10.26 -12.74
C VAL A 143 6.41 10.26 -11.64
N LYS A 144 6.83 9.98 -10.41
CA LYS A 144 5.91 9.84 -9.27
C LYS A 144 6.52 10.36 -7.96
N PRO A 145 5.70 10.83 -7.00
CA PRO A 145 6.17 11.11 -5.64
C PRO A 145 6.78 9.86 -5.01
N ALA A 146 7.82 10.02 -4.19
CA ALA A 146 8.47 8.91 -3.50
C ALA A 146 7.57 8.33 -2.41
N ALA A 147 6.83 9.17 -1.69
CA ALA A 147 5.87 8.75 -0.68
C ALA A 147 4.45 9.20 -1.06
N GLY A 148 3.48 8.40 -0.64
CA GLY A 148 2.06 8.62 -0.92
C GLY A 148 1.42 7.44 -1.61
N GLY A 149 0.09 7.36 -1.49
CA GLY A 149 -0.75 6.31 -2.05
C GLY A 149 -1.63 6.76 -3.21
N SER A 150 -2.50 5.86 -3.65
CA SER A 150 -3.61 6.16 -4.57
C SER A 150 -3.22 6.79 -5.91
N ALA A 151 -2.02 6.55 -6.41
CA ALA A 151 -1.49 7.08 -7.68
C ALA A 151 -1.49 8.62 -7.80
N LEU A 152 -1.63 9.35 -6.69
CA LEU A 152 -1.61 10.82 -6.69
C LEU A 152 -0.24 11.35 -7.15
N GLY A 153 -0.26 12.28 -8.09
CA GLY A 153 0.95 12.92 -8.61
C GLY A 153 1.76 12.10 -9.61
N ILE A 154 1.28 10.90 -10.02
CA ILE A 154 1.93 10.11 -11.07
C ILE A 154 1.71 10.79 -12.42
N LYS A 155 2.78 10.89 -13.20
CA LYS A 155 2.77 11.41 -14.58
C LYS A 155 3.62 10.54 -15.49
N PHE A 156 3.18 10.43 -16.74
CA PHE A 156 3.95 9.79 -17.82
C PHE A 156 4.63 10.87 -18.64
N ALA A 157 5.93 10.73 -18.83
CA ALA A 157 6.71 11.51 -19.78
C ALA A 157 6.94 10.65 -21.03
N ALA A 158 6.30 11.00 -22.13
CA ALA A 158 6.46 10.30 -23.41
C ALA A 158 7.78 10.69 -24.10
N SER A 159 8.34 11.83 -23.70
CA SER A 159 9.58 12.40 -24.26
C SER A 159 10.32 13.23 -23.21
N ALA A 160 11.57 13.61 -23.53
CA ALA A 160 12.37 14.53 -22.70
C ALA A 160 11.68 15.89 -22.44
N ALA A 161 10.84 16.33 -23.37
CA ALA A 161 10.12 17.60 -23.22
C ALA A 161 9.05 17.56 -22.13
N ASP A 162 8.54 16.37 -21.79
CA ASP A 162 7.48 16.17 -20.78
C ASP A 162 8.04 16.07 -19.36
N VAL A 163 9.31 15.67 -19.20
CA VAL A 163 9.94 15.39 -17.91
C VAL A 163 9.87 16.58 -16.93
N PRO A 164 10.19 17.83 -17.33
CA PRO A 164 10.11 18.98 -16.42
C PRO A 164 8.70 19.19 -15.85
N GLY A 165 7.67 19.09 -16.69
CA GLY A 165 6.28 19.22 -16.26
C GLY A 165 5.85 18.10 -15.31
N ALA A 166 6.27 16.87 -15.60
CA ALA A 166 6.02 15.72 -14.76
C ALA A 166 6.71 15.83 -13.39
N LEU A 167 7.95 16.33 -13.33
CA LEU A 167 8.67 16.60 -12.10
C LEU A 167 7.96 17.64 -11.23
N VAL A 168 7.54 18.78 -11.81
CA VAL A 168 6.79 19.82 -11.09
C VAL A 168 5.50 19.26 -10.50
N ALA A 169 4.76 18.44 -11.26
CA ALA A 169 3.56 17.81 -10.78
C ALA A 169 3.84 16.85 -9.60
N ALA A 170 4.86 16.00 -9.69
CA ALA A 170 5.22 15.06 -8.63
C ALA A 170 5.74 15.77 -7.36
N PHE A 171 6.56 16.82 -7.50
CA PHE A 171 7.03 17.65 -6.38
C PHE A 171 5.91 18.40 -5.65
N SER A 172 4.75 18.58 -6.28
CA SER A 172 3.59 19.16 -5.59
C SER A 172 3.02 18.25 -4.48
N TYR A 173 3.39 16.97 -4.47
CA TYR A 173 2.92 15.98 -3.50
C TYR A 173 3.99 15.52 -2.52
N ASP A 174 5.28 15.56 -2.91
CA ASP A 174 6.40 15.15 -2.06
C ASP A 174 7.67 15.90 -2.42
N THR A 175 8.58 16.07 -1.47
CA THR A 175 9.90 16.67 -1.66
C THR A 175 10.91 15.73 -2.33
N LYS A 176 10.54 14.47 -2.56
CA LYS A 176 11.31 13.43 -3.23
C LYS A 176 10.48 12.80 -4.35
N VAL A 177 11.09 12.60 -5.51
CA VAL A 177 10.44 12.00 -6.68
C VAL A 177 11.23 10.82 -7.21
N ILE A 178 10.54 9.91 -7.89
CA ILE A 178 11.10 8.77 -8.61
C ILE A 178 10.85 8.99 -10.11
N LEU A 179 11.89 8.80 -10.90
CA LEU A 179 11.79 8.56 -12.34
C LEU A 179 12.00 7.06 -12.55
N GLU A 180 11.03 6.40 -13.15
CA GLU A 180 10.98 4.94 -13.25
C GLU A 180 10.73 4.50 -14.68
N ARG A 181 11.36 3.41 -15.11
CA ARG A 181 11.06 2.76 -16.39
C ARG A 181 9.59 2.38 -16.42
N HIS A 182 8.89 2.78 -17.45
CA HIS A 182 7.53 2.32 -17.67
C HIS A 182 7.53 0.84 -18.09
N VAL A 183 6.71 0.05 -17.42
CA VAL A 183 6.47 -1.35 -17.78
C VAL A 183 5.06 -1.44 -18.35
N ALA A 184 4.97 -1.65 -19.66
CA ALA A 184 3.67 -1.82 -20.32
C ALA A 184 3.18 -3.25 -20.16
N GLY A 185 1.96 -3.43 -19.65
CA GLY A 185 1.46 -4.78 -19.39
C GLY A 185 0.16 -4.83 -18.62
N ARG A 186 0.02 -5.84 -17.77
CA ARG A 186 -1.17 -6.09 -16.96
C ARG A 186 -0.92 -5.70 -15.51
N ASP A 187 -1.82 -4.87 -14.96
CA ASP A 187 -1.79 -4.50 -13.54
C ASP A 187 -2.34 -5.65 -12.69
N LEU A 188 -1.49 -6.19 -11.83
CA LEU A 188 -1.81 -7.28 -10.94
C LEU A 188 -1.63 -6.86 -9.48
N ALA A 189 -2.44 -7.42 -8.60
CA ALA A 189 -2.30 -7.25 -7.16
C ALA A 189 -2.38 -8.60 -6.46
N VAL A 190 -1.48 -8.82 -5.52
CA VAL A 190 -1.51 -9.98 -4.63
C VAL A 190 -1.62 -9.51 -3.20
N SER A 191 -2.75 -9.82 -2.57
CA SER A 191 -2.90 -9.59 -1.14
C SER A 191 -2.28 -10.74 -0.35
N VAL A 192 -1.65 -10.40 0.76
CA VAL A 192 -0.98 -11.35 1.67
C VAL A 192 -1.61 -11.23 3.05
N LEU A 193 -1.93 -12.37 3.65
CA LEU A 193 -2.45 -12.48 5.02
C LEU A 193 -1.55 -13.36 5.87
N GLY A 194 -1.46 -13.05 7.15
CA GLY A 194 -0.84 -13.88 8.16
C GLY A 194 0.37 -13.25 8.84
N PRO A 195 0.92 -13.92 9.87
CA PRO A 195 2.09 -13.45 10.59
C PRO A 195 3.34 -13.56 9.70
N ALA A 196 4.40 -12.82 10.04
CA ALA A 196 5.65 -12.79 9.25
C ALA A 196 6.26 -14.19 9.00
N GLY A 197 6.10 -15.14 9.93
CA GLY A 197 6.65 -16.50 9.82
C GLY A 197 5.91 -17.39 8.81
N THR A 198 4.60 -17.26 8.70
CA THR A 198 3.74 -18.11 7.85
C THR A 198 2.70 -17.30 7.07
N PRO A 199 3.10 -16.27 6.31
CA PRO A 199 2.18 -15.53 5.48
C PRO A 199 1.69 -16.38 4.31
N ARG A 200 0.44 -16.13 3.87
CA ARG A 200 -0.12 -16.74 2.68
C ARG A 200 -0.55 -15.69 1.66
N ALA A 201 -0.32 -15.97 0.39
CA ALA A 201 -0.83 -15.17 -0.71
C ALA A 201 -2.27 -15.56 -1.02
N LEU A 202 -3.12 -14.56 -1.27
CA LEU A 202 -4.47 -14.73 -1.77
C LEU A 202 -4.48 -14.75 -3.31
N PRO A 203 -5.61 -15.17 -3.94
CA PRO A 203 -5.73 -15.15 -5.38
C PRO A 203 -5.35 -13.80 -6.01
N VAL A 204 -4.66 -13.85 -7.13
CA VAL A 204 -4.22 -12.66 -7.86
C VAL A 204 -5.43 -11.92 -8.39
N VAL A 205 -5.48 -10.61 -8.17
CA VAL A 205 -6.46 -9.71 -8.77
C VAL A 205 -5.82 -8.99 -9.95
N GLU A 206 -6.49 -8.97 -11.10
CA GLU A 206 -6.13 -8.13 -12.23
C GLU A 206 -7.03 -6.90 -12.27
N ALA A 207 -6.43 -5.71 -12.35
CA ALA A 207 -7.13 -4.47 -12.59
C ALA A 207 -7.08 -4.14 -14.08
N ILE A 208 -8.25 -4.04 -14.71
CA ILE A 208 -8.39 -3.79 -16.15
C ILE A 208 -9.11 -2.44 -16.31
N PRO A 209 -8.38 -1.33 -16.53
CA PRO A 209 -8.99 -0.05 -16.84
C PRO A 209 -9.88 -0.15 -18.09
N ARG A 210 -11.02 0.52 -18.11
CA ARG A 210 -11.98 0.43 -19.24
C ARG A 210 -11.60 1.29 -20.43
N ASP A 211 -10.96 2.42 -20.16
CA ASP A 211 -10.44 3.32 -21.18
C ASP A 211 -8.92 3.10 -21.31
N GLU A 212 -8.31 3.60 -22.38
CA GLU A 212 -6.84 3.51 -22.56
C GLU A 212 -6.05 4.28 -21.49
N ASP A 213 -6.73 4.68 -20.43
CA ASP A 213 -6.19 5.42 -19.31
C ASP A 213 -5.47 4.51 -18.32
N PHE A 214 -4.46 5.07 -17.71
CA PHE A 214 -3.69 4.46 -16.65
C PHE A 214 -4.59 4.19 -15.42
N TYR A 215 -4.27 3.15 -14.63
CA TYR A 215 -4.94 2.84 -13.37
C TYR A 215 -4.60 3.89 -12.30
N ASP A 216 -5.13 5.11 -12.49
CA ASP A 216 -4.94 6.28 -11.63
C ASP A 216 -5.89 6.31 -10.44
N PHE A 217 -5.93 7.44 -9.71
CA PHE A 217 -6.79 7.63 -8.55
C PHE A 217 -8.28 7.44 -8.88
N GLU A 218 -8.73 8.02 -9.99
CA GLU A 218 -10.14 7.93 -10.40
C GLU A 218 -10.47 6.49 -10.82
N ALA A 219 -9.60 5.84 -11.59
CA ALA A 219 -9.77 4.45 -11.99
C ALA A 219 -9.78 3.48 -10.80
N ARG A 220 -9.07 3.80 -9.70
CA ARG A 220 -9.01 2.97 -8.48
C ARG A 220 -10.28 3.06 -7.63
N TYR A 221 -10.93 4.21 -7.57
CA TYR A 221 -11.99 4.48 -6.58
C TYR A 221 -13.35 4.83 -7.17
N GLU A 222 -13.44 5.18 -8.45
CA GLU A 222 -14.73 5.37 -9.12
C GLU A 222 -15.31 4.05 -9.61
N ILE A 223 -16.52 3.74 -9.11
CA ILE A 223 -17.24 2.52 -9.48
C ILE A 223 -17.49 2.52 -11.01
N GLY A 224 -17.01 1.46 -11.67
CA GLY A 224 -17.26 1.24 -13.08
C GLY A 224 -16.16 1.74 -14.03
N ARG A 225 -15.11 2.43 -13.57
CA ARG A 225 -13.96 2.80 -14.41
C ARG A 225 -12.96 1.65 -14.61
N THR A 226 -12.87 0.76 -13.65
CA THR A 226 -12.00 -0.43 -13.73
C THR A 226 -12.83 -1.70 -13.58
N THR A 227 -12.54 -2.69 -14.39
CA THR A 227 -13.02 -4.05 -14.20
C THR A 227 -11.98 -4.84 -13.43
N PHE A 228 -12.39 -5.50 -12.36
CA PHE A 228 -11.52 -6.38 -11.60
C PHE A 228 -11.82 -7.83 -11.94
N ARG A 229 -10.77 -8.61 -12.16
CA ARG A 229 -10.87 -10.06 -12.39
C ARG A 229 -10.12 -10.78 -11.27
N CYS A 230 -10.85 -11.57 -10.49
CA CYS A 230 -10.29 -12.34 -9.39
C CYS A 230 -10.94 -13.75 -9.36
N PRO A 231 -10.17 -14.84 -9.46
CA PRO A 231 -8.74 -14.87 -9.79
C PRO A 231 -8.44 -14.32 -11.20
N ALA A 232 -7.27 -13.69 -11.34
CA ALA A 232 -6.79 -13.25 -12.65
C ALA A 232 -6.58 -14.45 -13.60
N GLU A 233 -6.91 -14.29 -14.88
CA GLU A 233 -6.65 -15.32 -15.90
C GLU A 233 -5.17 -15.33 -16.27
N LEU A 234 -4.37 -16.06 -15.49
CA LEU A 234 -2.92 -16.26 -15.66
C LEU A 234 -2.61 -17.75 -15.78
N GLY A 235 -1.52 -18.09 -16.45
CA GLY A 235 -0.97 -19.45 -16.39
C GLY A 235 -0.47 -19.79 -14.99
N GLU A 236 -0.43 -21.09 -14.65
CA GLU A 236 -0.01 -21.56 -13.32
C GLU A 236 1.38 -21.06 -12.93
N GLU A 237 2.33 -21.05 -13.86
CA GLU A 237 3.70 -20.58 -13.64
C GLU A 237 3.75 -19.08 -13.26
N VAL A 238 3.02 -18.24 -14.00
CA VAL A 238 2.94 -16.79 -13.73
C VAL A 238 2.25 -16.54 -12.39
N THR A 239 1.18 -17.27 -12.09
CA THR A 239 0.47 -17.18 -10.80
C THR A 239 1.38 -17.55 -9.64
N ALA A 240 2.09 -18.67 -9.74
CA ALA A 240 3.03 -19.12 -8.73
C ALA A 240 4.16 -18.09 -8.51
N ARG A 241 4.69 -17.53 -9.60
CA ARG A 241 5.72 -16.50 -9.55
C ARG A 241 5.22 -15.20 -8.92
N ALA A 242 3.99 -14.75 -9.23
CA ALA A 242 3.38 -13.60 -8.60
C ALA A 242 3.23 -13.78 -7.07
N HIS A 243 2.78 -14.96 -6.64
CA HIS A 243 2.68 -15.30 -5.22
C HIS A 243 4.06 -15.32 -4.54
N GLU A 244 5.07 -15.93 -5.17
CA GLU A 244 6.44 -15.96 -4.66
C GLU A 244 7.00 -14.54 -4.43
N LEU A 245 6.87 -13.68 -5.45
CA LEU A 245 7.35 -12.30 -5.38
C LEU A 245 6.61 -11.50 -4.29
N ALA A 246 5.30 -11.67 -4.19
CA ALA A 246 4.49 -10.98 -3.18
C ALA A 246 4.87 -11.42 -1.75
N LEU A 247 5.03 -12.72 -1.52
CA LEU A 247 5.49 -13.25 -0.23
C LEU A 247 6.91 -12.84 0.09
N GLY A 248 7.78 -12.77 -0.91
CA GLY A 248 9.15 -12.25 -0.78
C GLY A 248 9.16 -10.79 -0.37
N ALA A 249 8.41 -9.93 -1.07
CA ALA A 249 8.30 -8.50 -0.79
C ALA A 249 7.69 -8.23 0.60
N TYR A 250 6.65 -8.98 0.97
CA TYR A 250 6.02 -8.91 2.30
C TYR A 250 7.04 -9.17 3.42
N ARG A 251 7.86 -10.23 3.29
CA ARG A 251 8.87 -10.58 4.30
C ARG A 251 10.01 -9.58 4.33
N GLU A 252 10.52 -9.18 3.16
CA GLU A 252 11.65 -8.25 3.04
C GLU A 252 11.34 -6.89 3.67
N LEU A 253 10.15 -6.37 3.45
CA LEU A 253 9.74 -5.10 4.04
C LEU A 253 9.30 -5.22 5.50
N GLY A 254 9.19 -6.44 6.03
CA GLY A 254 8.84 -6.72 7.42
C GLY A 254 7.35 -6.55 7.72
N CYS A 255 6.49 -6.77 6.73
CA CYS A 255 5.04 -6.69 6.90
C CYS A 255 4.50 -7.74 7.88
N TYR A 256 3.37 -7.43 8.47
CA TYR A 256 2.66 -8.29 9.42
C TYR A 256 1.15 -8.16 9.27
N GLY A 257 0.45 -9.26 9.51
CA GLY A 257 -1.01 -9.34 9.52
C GLY A 257 -1.59 -9.34 8.11
N PHE A 258 -1.46 -8.26 7.39
CA PHE A 258 -1.93 -8.16 6.01
C PHE A 258 -1.16 -7.08 5.24
N ALA A 259 -1.08 -7.22 3.93
CA ALA A 259 -0.57 -6.22 3.00
C ALA A 259 -1.08 -6.53 1.58
N ARG A 260 -0.89 -5.59 0.65
CA ARG A 260 -1.10 -5.80 -0.79
C ARG A 260 0.16 -5.44 -1.55
N VAL A 261 0.60 -6.34 -2.41
CA VAL A 261 1.73 -6.15 -3.31
C VAL A 261 1.20 -5.89 -4.71
N ASP A 262 1.53 -4.73 -5.26
CA ASP A 262 1.13 -4.33 -6.61
C ASP A 262 2.26 -4.71 -7.59
N LEU A 263 1.90 -5.43 -8.66
CA LEU A 263 2.85 -5.95 -9.64
C LEU A 263 2.43 -5.54 -11.05
N MET A 264 3.43 -5.49 -11.95
CA MET A 264 3.20 -5.36 -13.38
C MET A 264 3.71 -6.62 -14.09
N LEU A 265 2.84 -7.27 -14.87
CA LEU A 265 3.23 -8.34 -15.80
C LEU A 265 3.55 -7.71 -17.15
N GLU A 266 4.83 -7.64 -17.51
CA GLU A 266 5.28 -7.01 -18.75
C GLU A 266 4.81 -7.78 -19.98
N ALA A 267 4.12 -7.10 -20.89
CA ALA A 267 3.54 -7.74 -22.07
C ALA A 267 4.60 -8.24 -23.06
N ALA A 268 5.75 -7.57 -23.14
CA ALA A 268 6.80 -7.91 -24.10
C ALA A 268 7.60 -9.15 -23.71
N THR A 269 7.83 -9.36 -22.41
CA THR A 269 8.75 -10.39 -21.90
C THR A 269 8.04 -11.48 -21.08
N GLY A 270 6.85 -11.16 -20.52
CA GLY A 270 6.18 -12.00 -19.54
C GLY A 270 6.80 -11.94 -18.14
N GLU A 271 7.75 -11.03 -17.92
CA GLU A 271 8.38 -10.83 -16.60
C GLU A 271 7.46 -10.07 -15.64
N LEU A 272 7.58 -10.39 -14.36
CA LEU A 272 6.85 -9.74 -13.27
C LEU A 272 7.75 -8.77 -12.52
N TYR A 273 7.25 -7.56 -12.29
CA TYR A 273 7.93 -6.53 -11.51
C TYR A 273 7.05 -6.07 -10.35
N VAL A 274 7.60 -6.03 -9.14
CA VAL A 274 6.94 -5.43 -7.97
C VAL A 274 7.06 -3.92 -8.08
N LEU A 275 5.91 -3.23 -8.07
CA LEU A 275 5.84 -1.77 -8.14
C LEU A 275 5.90 -1.13 -6.76
N GLU A 276 5.08 -1.62 -5.84
CA GLU A 276 4.96 -1.12 -4.46
C GLU A 276 4.31 -2.17 -3.54
N VAL A 277 4.43 -1.95 -2.23
CA VAL A 277 3.74 -2.73 -1.19
C VAL A 277 2.92 -1.79 -0.33
N ASN A 278 1.63 -2.08 -0.18
CA ASN A 278 0.72 -1.33 0.68
C ASN A 278 0.56 -2.06 2.01
N ALA A 279 1.04 -1.44 3.10
CA ALA A 279 1.01 -2.04 4.44
C ALA A 279 -0.39 -2.07 5.06
N ILE A 280 -1.28 -1.17 4.66
CA ILE A 280 -2.68 -1.08 5.11
C ILE A 280 -3.57 -0.89 3.89
N PRO A 281 -3.80 -1.94 3.09
CA PRO A 281 -4.67 -1.86 1.92
C PRO A 281 -6.11 -1.53 2.31
N GLY A 282 -6.83 -0.88 1.40
CA GLY A 282 -8.23 -0.51 1.58
C GLY A 282 -9.13 -1.71 1.88
N LEU A 283 -10.18 -1.46 2.64
CA LEU A 283 -11.21 -2.41 3.06
C LEU A 283 -12.62 -1.96 2.63
N THR A 284 -12.72 -1.27 1.49
CA THR A 284 -14.00 -0.90 0.88
C THR A 284 -14.50 -2.02 -0.06
N GLU A 285 -15.73 -1.92 -0.53
CA GLU A 285 -16.32 -2.90 -1.49
C GLU A 285 -15.53 -3.02 -2.80
N THR A 286 -14.84 -1.96 -3.21
CA THR A 286 -14.03 -1.96 -4.43
C THR A 286 -12.55 -2.26 -4.17
N SER A 287 -12.17 -2.51 -2.92
CA SER A 287 -10.77 -2.77 -2.54
C SER A 287 -10.33 -4.18 -2.90
N LEU A 288 -9.09 -4.31 -3.33
CA LEU A 288 -8.56 -5.56 -3.89
C LEU A 288 -8.34 -6.67 -2.84
N LEU A 289 -8.04 -6.31 -1.58
CA LEU A 289 -7.90 -7.30 -0.51
C LEU A 289 -9.22 -8.01 -0.19
N PRO A 290 -10.36 -7.34 0.03
CA PRO A 290 -11.64 -8.02 0.19
C PRO A 290 -12.04 -8.88 -1.01
N GLN A 291 -11.79 -8.43 -2.24
CA GLN A 291 -12.07 -9.21 -3.44
C GLN A 291 -11.22 -10.48 -3.53
N ALA A 292 -9.93 -10.39 -3.20
CA ALA A 292 -9.04 -11.54 -3.16
C ALA A 292 -9.43 -12.54 -2.06
N ALA A 293 -9.88 -12.04 -0.90
CA ALA A 293 -10.36 -12.86 0.20
C ALA A 293 -11.65 -13.61 -0.18
N ASP A 294 -12.62 -12.93 -0.77
CA ASP A 294 -13.88 -13.54 -1.24
C ASP A 294 -13.60 -14.64 -2.28
N ALA A 295 -12.72 -14.40 -3.25
CA ALA A 295 -12.28 -15.40 -4.22
C ALA A 295 -11.57 -16.60 -3.60
N ALA A 296 -11.00 -16.45 -2.40
CA ALA A 296 -10.43 -17.54 -1.59
C ALA A 296 -11.46 -18.22 -0.68
N GLY A 297 -12.73 -17.81 -0.71
CA GLY A 297 -13.80 -18.32 0.16
C GLY A 297 -13.79 -17.72 1.58
N ILE A 298 -13.12 -16.59 1.77
CA ILE A 298 -13.05 -15.84 3.04
C ILE A 298 -13.95 -14.62 2.90
N ASP A 299 -15.13 -14.65 3.49
CA ASP A 299 -16.03 -13.50 3.49
C ASP A 299 -15.46 -12.33 4.28
N PHE A 300 -16.09 -11.16 4.17
CA PHE A 300 -15.56 -9.94 4.78
C PHE A 300 -15.50 -10.01 6.31
N ASP A 301 -16.47 -10.65 6.96
CA ASP A 301 -16.48 -10.80 8.40
C ASP A 301 -15.36 -11.75 8.86
N ALA A 302 -15.12 -12.84 8.14
CA ALA A 302 -14.00 -13.74 8.40
C ALA A 302 -12.64 -13.05 8.16
N LEU A 303 -12.52 -12.21 7.13
CA LEU A 303 -11.31 -11.42 6.88
C LEU A 303 -11.03 -10.45 8.04
N VAL A 304 -12.04 -9.71 8.48
CA VAL A 304 -11.91 -8.75 9.60
C VAL A 304 -11.57 -9.48 10.90
N ALA A 305 -12.22 -10.64 11.16
CA ALA A 305 -11.93 -11.47 12.32
C ALA A 305 -10.48 -11.93 12.33
N GLU A 306 -9.97 -12.47 11.21
CA GLU A 306 -8.59 -12.93 11.11
C GLU A 306 -7.58 -11.79 11.32
N ILE A 307 -7.81 -10.63 10.69
CA ILE A 307 -6.95 -9.45 10.88
C ILE A 307 -6.92 -9.03 12.36
N LEU A 308 -8.05 -9.05 13.04
CA LEU A 308 -8.15 -8.71 14.45
C LEU A 308 -7.46 -9.77 15.35
N GLU A 309 -7.66 -11.05 15.06
CA GLU A 309 -7.01 -12.15 15.80
C GLU A 309 -5.49 -12.08 15.71
N LEU A 310 -4.94 -11.76 14.52
CA LEU A 310 -3.51 -11.54 14.33
C LEU A 310 -2.99 -10.39 15.19
N ALA A 311 -3.76 -9.32 15.35
CA ALA A 311 -3.39 -8.20 16.21
C ALA A 311 -3.39 -8.60 17.70
N LEU A 312 -4.39 -9.34 18.15
CA LEU A 312 -4.50 -9.83 19.52
C LEU A 312 -3.42 -10.87 19.87
N ALA A 313 -2.99 -11.67 18.87
CA ALA A 313 -1.92 -12.65 19.03
C ALA A 313 -0.51 -12.03 18.98
N ARG A 314 -0.40 -10.77 18.57
CA ARG A 314 0.89 -10.06 18.52
C ARG A 314 1.37 -9.84 19.94
N GLU A 315 2.53 -10.44 20.28
CA GLU A 315 3.21 -10.06 21.52
C GLU A 315 3.52 -8.56 21.46
N THR A 316 2.95 -7.81 22.39
CA THR A 316 3.37 -6.42 22.57
C THR A 316 4.85 -6.47 22.86
N SER A 317 5.66 -6.01 21.90
CA SER A 317 7.08 -5.80 22.13
C SER A 317 7.17 -4.72 23.21
N THR A 318 7.13 -5.15 24.46
CA THR A 318 7.60 -4.32 25.55
C THR A 318 9.03 -3.98 25.19
N ALA A 319 9.25 -2.74 24.80
CA ALA A 319 10.58 -2.17 24.68
C ALA A 319 11.36 -2.54 25.94
N ALA A 320 12.17 -3.57 25.82
CA ALA A 320 13.18 -3.84 26.80
C ALA A 320 14.26 -2.77 26.66
N GLY A 321 14.42 -2.01 27.70
CA GLY A 321 15.33 -0.98 28.08
C GLY A 321 16.60 -0.66 27.30
#